data_da92994861835cbf496c81820e8fe8f6
#
_entry.id   da92994861835cbf496c81820e8fe8f6
#
_cell.length_a   1.000
_cell.length_b   1.000
_cell.length_c   1.000
_cell.angle_alpha   90.00
_cell.angle_beta   90.00
_cell.angle_gamma   90.00
#
_symmetry.space_group_name_H-M   'P 1'
#
loop_
_entity.id
_entity.type
_entity.pdbx_description
1 polymer ?
#
loop_
_entity_poly.entity_id
_entity_poly.type
_entity_poly.pdbx_seq_one_letter_code
_entity_poly.pdbx_strand_id
1 'polypeptide(L)'
;MFVACSSVTVAAETSPVELLADRLKPMTSLTAAFTQTIRDDRNELMQDAQGILVLKRPRKFYWLTRQPYEHLVVTDGIVLWQYDIDLEQITKQAYNADLDKAPALLLSGDIEQISRQFNIIMRSINSVTEQFILTPLVEDGLFQKLTIAFDTSGLLSMSLLDNFDQITDIQFSDVVLNSEISDQQFEFSPPRDVDVIVNDES
;
A
#
# COMPACT_ATOMS: atom_id res chain seq x y z
N MET A 1 -59.39 -8.02 18.02
CA MET A 1 -58.32 -7.05 18.34
C MET A 1 -57.03 -7.67 17.83
N PHE A 2 -56.67 -7.34 16.57
CA PHE A 2 -55.41 -7.85 15.93
C PHE A 2 -54.27 -6.89 16.30
N VAL A 3 -53.28 -7.38 17.00
CA VAL A 3 -52.03 -6.66 17.27
C VAL A 3 -51.11 -6.93 16.07
N ALA A 4 -50.89 -5.93 15.25
CA ALA A 4 -49.90 -5.98 14.19
C ALA A 4 -48.50 -5.83 14.82
N CYS A 5 -47.74 -6.91 14.82
CA CYS A 5 -46.31 -6.91 15.19
C CYS A 5 -45.50 -6.36 14.03
N SER A 6 -45.09 -5.09 14.09
CA SER A 6 -44.18 -4.51 13.12
C SER A 6 -42.77 -4.97 13.45
N SER A 7 -42.25 -5.87 12.63
CA SER A 7 -40.84 -6.27 12.67
C SER A 7 -39.95 -5.10 12.15
N VAL A 8 -39.19 -4.49 13.04
CA VAL A 8 -38.13 -3.54 12.68
C VAL A 8 -36.99 -4.34 12.11
N THR A 9 -36.79 -4.25 10.83
CA THR A 9 -35.60 -4.81 10.16
C THR A 9 -34.42 -3.87 10.47
N VAL A 10 -33.56 -4.26 11.39
CA VAL A 10 -32.29 -3.59 11.62
C VAL A 10 -31.42 -3.91 10.40
N ALA A 11 -31.14 -2.93 9.57
CA ALA A 11 -30.14 -3.07 8.52
C ALA A 11 -28.79 -3.32 9.23
N ALA A 12 -28.12 -4.42 8.88
CA ALA A 12 -26.77 -4.69 9.36
C ALA A 12 -25.85 -3.57 8.84
N GLU A 13 -25.20 -2.84 9.73
CA GLU A 13 -24.18 -1.87 9.33
C GLU A 13 -23.02 -2.62 8.70
N THR A 14 -22.62 -2.23 7.48
CA THR A 14 -21.48 -2.81 6.77
C THR A 14 -20.21 -2.56 7.59
N SER A 15 -19.44 -3.61 7.84
CA SER A 15 -18.23 -3.50 8.66
C SER A 15 -17.13 -2.71 7.95
N PRO A 16 -16.21 -2.03 8.67
CA PRO A 16 -15.07 -1.35 8.07
C PRO A 16 -14.21 -2.26 7.18
N VAL A 17 -14.12 -3.55 7.52
CA VAL A 17 -13.42 -4.57 6.72
C VAL A 17 -14.10 -4.77 5.36
N GLU A 18 -15.42 -4.90 5.35
CA GLU A 18 -16.20 -5.05 4.11
C GLU A 18 -16.11 -3.81 3.24
N LEU A 19 -16.21 -2.63 3.84
CA LEU A 19 -16.06 -1.35 3.12
C LEU A 19 -14.66 -1.21 2.48
N LEU A 20 -13.58 -1.59 3.21
CA LEU A 20 -12.23 -1.61 2.64
C LEU A 20 -12.12 -2.66 1.51
N ALA A 21 -12.75 -3.82 1.68
CA ALA A 21 -12.81 -4.85 0.66
C ALA A 21 -13.46 -4.35 -0.64
N ASP A 22 -14.55 -3.59 -0.53
CA ASP A 22 -15.26 -3.02 -1.67
C ASP A 22 -14.39 -1.99 -2.43
N ARG A 23 -13.45 -1.33 -1.75
CA ARG A 23 -12.46 -0.44 -2.39
C ARG A 23 -11.33 -1.21 -3.04
N LEU A 24 -10.84 -2.26 -2.40
CA LEU A 24 -9.65 -2.99 -2.86
C LEU A 24 -9.95 -4.09 -3.88
N LYS A 25 -11.03 -4.88 -3.71
CA LYS A 25 -11.33 -6.04 -4.59
C LYS A 25 -11.48 -5.69 -6.07
N PRO A 26 -12.14 -4.58 -6.45
CA PRO A 26 -12.28 -4.24 -7.88
C PRO A 26 -10.98 -3.77 -8.53
N MET A 27 -9.96 -3.42 -7.74
CA MET A 27 -8.70 -2.90 -8.25
C MET A 27 -7.80 -4.05 -8.67
N THR A 28 -7.79 -4.39 -9.96
CA THR A 28 -6.93 -5.42 -10.56
C THR A 28 -5.58 -4.87 -10.99
N SER A 29 -5.53 -3.59 -11.38
CA SER A 29 -4.31 -2.86 -11.67
C SER A 29 -4.48 -1.39 -11.28
N LEU A 30 -3.34 -0.72 -11.03
CA LEU A 30 -3.28 0.71 -10.74
C LEU A 30 -1.97 1.28 -11.27
N THR A 31 -2.06 2.45 -11.91
CA THR A 31 -0.90 3.32 -12.16
C THR A 31 -1.16 4.67 -11.53
N ALA A 32 -0.13 5.26 -10.92
CA ALA A 32 -0.23 6.58 -10.32
C ALA A 32 1.15 7.27 -10.29
N ALA A 33 1.15 8.58 -10.33
CA ALA A 33 2.26 9.37 -9.82
C ALA A 33 2.11 9.51 -8.31
N PHE A 34 3.22 9.66 -7.59
CA PHE A 34 3.19 9.92 -6.17
C PHE A 34 4.15 11.04 -5.76
N THR A 35 3.80 11.73 -4.69
CA THR A 35 4.72 12.51 -3.87
C THR A 35 4.74 11.93 -2.47
N GLN A 36 5.93 11.87 -1.87
CA GLN A 36 6.14 11.30 -0.55
C GLN A 36 6.88 12.30 0.32
N THR A 37 6.46 12.45 1.56
CA THR A 37 7.20 13.21 2.58
C THR A 37 7.42 12.33 3.81
N ILE A 38 8.62 12.41 4.38
CA ILE A 38 8.95 11.75 5.66
C ILE A 38 9.25 12.86 6.67
N ARG A 39 8.60 12.78 7.83
CA ARG A 39 8.76 13.70 8.94
C ARG A 39 9.14 12.93 10.19
N ASP A 40 9.98 13.55 11.04
CA ASP A 40 10.33 12.98 12.34
C ASP A 40 9.24 13.24 13.41
N ASP A 41 9.49 12.79 14.63
CA ASP A 41 8.64 12.96 15.82
C ASP A 41 8.37 14.43 16.18
N ARG A 42 9.20 15.37 15.70
CA ARG A 42 9.05 16.84 15.87
C ARG A 42 8.33 17.50 14.70
N ASN A 43 7.87 16.68 13.73
CA ASN A 43 7.26 17.14 12.50
C ASN A 43 8.23 17.92 11.58
N GLU A 44 9.56 17.72 11.75
CA GLU A 44 10.56 18.28 10.85
C GLU A 44 10.66 17.42 9.59
N LEU A 45 10.75 18.07 8.43
CA LEU A 45 10.88 17.38 7.15
C LEU A 45 12.27 16.74 7.05
N MET A 46 12.30 15.40 6.95
CA MET A 46 13.53 14.63 6.77
C MET A 46 13.80 14.36 5.31
N GLN A 47 12.75 14.01 4.53
CA GLN A 47 12.87 13.67 3.13
C GLN A 47 11.58 14.04 2.39
N ASP A 48 11.75 14.49 1.15
CA ASP A 48 10.68 14.54 0.14
C ASP A 48 11.11 13.76 -1.09
N ALA A 49 10.16 13.10 -1.72
CA ALA A 49 10.42 12.26 -2.89
C ALA A 49 9.23 12.29 -3.84
N GLN A 50 9.47 11.96 -5.10
CA GLN A 50 8.42 11.78 -6.08
C GLN A 50 8.74 10.67 -7.06
N GLY A 51 7.70 10.05 -7.61
CA GLY A 51 7.91 8.93 -8.50
C GLY A 51 6.63 8.39 -9.10
N ILE A 52 6.68 7.13 -9.51
CA ILE A 52 5.56 6.40 -10.09
C ILE A 52 5.34 5.06 -9.39
N LEU A 53 4.08 4.71 -9.27
CA LEU A 53 3.61 3.40 -8.81
C LEU A 53 2.90 2.70 -9.97
N VAL A 54 3.25 1.44 -10.21
CA VAL A 54 2.49 0.53 -11.06
C VAL A 54 2.22 -0.75 -10.28
N LEU A 55 0.97 -1.13 -10.23
CA LEU A 55 0.51 -2.33 -9.53
C LEU A 55 -0.34 -3.18 -10.47
N LYS A 56 -0.14 -4.51 -10.44
CA LYS A 56 -0.99 -5.48 -11.10
C LYS A 56 -1.15 -6.70 -10.23
N ARG A 57 -2.38 -7.07 -9.93
CA ARG A 57 -2.65 -8.29 -9.16
C ARG A 57 -2.54 -9.55 -10.02
N PRO A 58 -2.14 -10.66 -9.41
CA PRO A 58 -1.65 -10.78 -8.04
C PRO A 58 -0.16 -10.41 -7.92
N ARG A 59 0.22 -9.73 -6.83
CA ARG A 59 1.60 -9.60 -6.33
C ARG A 59 2.63 -8.89 -7.21
N LYS A 60 2.23 -8.24 -8.32
CA LYS A 60 3.13 -7.50 -9.19
C LYS A 60 3.14 -6.03 -8.82
N PHE A 61 4.34 -5.50 -8.64
CA PHE A 61 4.54 -4.17 -8.10
C PHE A 61 5.80 -3.55 -8.70
N TYR A 62 5.71 -2.28 -9.04
CA TYR A 62 6.78 -1.45 -9.53
C TYR A 62 6.67 -0.08 -8.88
N TRP A 63 7.65 0.28 -8.06
CA TRP A 63 7.74 1.56 -7.39
C TRP A 63 9.06 2.20 -7.77
N LEU A 64 9.01 3.28 -8.52
CA LEU A 64 10.20 4.03 -8.92
C LEU A 64 10.15 5.42 -8.28
N THR A 65 11.02 5.66 -7.32
CA THR A 65 11.36 7.00 -6.86
C THR A 65 12.32 7.62 -7.87
N ARG A 66 12.01 8.82 -8.36
CA ARG A 66 12.83 9.53 -9.35
C ARG A 66 13.64 10.65 -8.75
N GLN A 67 13.17 11.22 -7.64
CA GLN A 67 13.80 12.34 -6.95
C GLN A 67 13.62 12.17 -5.44
N PRO A 68 14.60 12.59 -4.60
CA PRO A 68 15.87 13.22 -5.00
C PRO A 68 16.89 12.23 -5.56
N TYR A 69 16.76 10.93 -5.21
CA TYR A 69 17.64 9.82 -5.65
C TYR A 69 16.79 8.76 -6.34
N GLU A 70 17.32 8.19 -7.42
CA GLU A 70 16.61 7.14 -8.13
C GLU A 70 16.69 5.82 -7.37
N HIS A 71 15.52 5.31 -6.96
CA HIS A 71 15.40 4.03 -6.28
C HIS A 71 14.23 3.24 -6.85
N LEU A 72 14.49 2.00 -7.27
CA LEU A 72 13.49 1.09 -7.82
C LEU A 72 13.21 -0.05 -6.86
N VAL A 73 11.94 -0.30 -6.59
CA VAL A 73 11.44 -1.54 -5.96
C VAL A 73 10.51 -2.22 -6.95
N VAL A 74 10.82 -3.45 -7.34
CA VAL A 74 10.02 -4.18 -8.33
C VAL A 74 9.91 -5.66 -7.97
N THR A 75 8.72 -6.23 -8.20
CA THR A 75 8.48 -7.67 -8.04
C THR A 75 7.52 -8.20 -9.09
N ASP A 76 7.81 -9.38 -9.58
CA ASP A 76 6.93 -10.20 -10.42
C ASP A 76 5.97 -11.09 -9.59
N GLY A 77 6.07 -11.02 -8.27
CA GLY A 77 5.34 -11.85 -7.31
C GLY A 77 6.12 -13.09 -6.83
N ILE A 78 7.35 -13.30 -7.30
CA ILE A 78 8.25 -14.39 -6.90
C ILE A 78 9.52 -13.82 -6.26
N VAL A 79 10.13 -12.84 -6.91
CA VAL A 79 11.35 -12.18 -6.47
C VAL A 79 11.07 -10.70 -6.25
N LEU A 80 11.58 -10.16 -5.15
CA LEU A 80 11.62 -8.72 -4.89
C LEU A 80 13.03 -8.22 -5.16
N TRP A 81 13.11 -7.23 -6.02
CA TRP A 81 14.33 -6.50 -6.32
C TRP A 81 14.23 -5.08 -5.77
N GLN A 82 15.29 -4.62 -5.13
CA GLN A 82 15.47 -3.23 -4.72
C GLN A 82 16.77 -2.75 -5.36
N TYR A 83 16.71 -1.71 -6.13
CA TYR A 83 17.87 -1.15 -6.83
C TYR A 83 18.03 0.32 -6.46
N ASP A 84 19.07 0.62 -5.73
CA ASP A 84 19.56 1.98 -5.53
C ASP A 84 20.47 2.32 -6.72
N ILE A 85 19.94 3.15 -7.61
CA ILE A 85 20.59 3.43 -8.89
C ILE A 85 21.83 4.30 -8.68
N ASP A 86 21.77 5.26 -7.76
CA ASP A 86 22.86 6.18 -7.47
C ASP A 86 24.03 5.50 -6.75
N LEU A 87 23.75 4.46 -5.95
CA LEU A 87 24.76 3.66 -5.25
C LEU A 87 25.23 2.44 -6.08
N GLU A 88 24.60 2.19 -7.22
CA GLU A 88 24.85 0.99 -8.04
C GLU A 88 24.73 -0.31 -7.22
N GLN A 89 23.74 -0.36 -6.30
CA GLN A 89 23.56 -1.50 -5.41
C GLN A 89 22.18 -2.13 -5.60
N ILE A 90 22.17 -3.46 -5.76
CA ILE A 90 20.93 -4.23 -5.89
C ILE A 90 20.80 -5.20 -4.72
N THR A 91 19.61 -5.24 -4.12
CA THR A 91 19.21 -6.29 -3.19
C THR A 91 18.17 -7.17 -3.86
N LYS A 92 18.39 -8.48 -3.79
CA LYS A 92 17.47 -9.52 -4.25
C LYS A 92 17.00 -10.35 -3.07
N GLN A 93 15.71 -10.56 -2.95
CA GLN A 93 15.13 -11.45 -1.94
C GLN A 93 13.92 -12.18 -2.50
N ALA A 94 13.54 -13.32 -1.90
CA ALA A 94 12.27 -13.95 -2.20
C ALA A 94 11.13 -12.98 -1.85
N TYR A 95 10.12 -12.89 -2.73
CA TYR A 95 8.93 -12.12 -2.39
C TYR A 95 8.16 -12.86 -1.29
N ASN A 96 8.28 -12.37 -0.08
CA ASN A 96 7.44 -12.81 1.02
C ASN A 96 6.27 -11.83 1.14
N ALA A 97 5.05 -12.37 1.12
CA ALA A 97 3.82 -11.58 1.27
C ALA A 97 3.60 -11.12 2.72
N ASP A 98 4.62 -11.21 3.58
CA ASP A 98 4.56 -10.63 4.91
C ASP A 98 4.32 -9.14 4.77
N LEU A 99 3.15 -8.74 5.25
CA LEU A 99 2.53 -7.43 5.07
C LEU A 99 3.23 -6.31 5.87
N ASP A 100 4.47 -6.53 6.26
CA ASP A 100 5.25 -5.62 7.10
C ASP A 100 5.62 -4.30 6.40
N LYS A 101 5.37 -4.20 5.07
CA LYS A 101 5.60 -2.97 4.31
C LYS A 101 4.28 -2.45 3.76
N ALA A 102 3.92 -1.23 4.12
CA ALA A 102 2.65 -0.60 3.78
C ALA A 102 2.22 -0.71 2.30
N PRO A 103 3.11 -0.56 1.30
CA PRO A 103 2.74 -0.79 -0.09
C PRO A 103 2.32 -2.24 -0.37
N ALA A 104 2.94 -3.23 0.28
CA ALA A 104 2.62 -4.65 0.10
C ALA A 104 1.19 -5.00 0.52
N LEU A 105 0.64 -4.28 1.50
CA LEU A 105 -0.75 -4.43 1.95
C LEU A 105 -1.77 -4.14 0.84
N LEU A 106 -1.53 -3.09 0.07
CA LEU A 106 -2.35 -2.77 -1.11
C LEU A 106 -2.19 -3.81 -2.22
N LEU A 107 -1.00 -4.41 -2.29
CA LEU A 107 -0.68 -5.40 -3.32
C LEU A 107 -1.40 -6.72 -3.09
N SER A 108 -1.48 -7.17 -1.84
CA SER A 108 -2.05 -8.47 -1.53
C SER A 108 -3.49 -8.57 -1.99
N GLY A 109 -4.28 -7.52 -1.79
CA GLY A 109 -5.74 -7.54 -1.98
C GLY A 109 -6.41 -8.64 -1.17
N ASP A 110 -5.68 -9.29 -0.28
CA ASP A 110 -6.15 -10.36 0.58
C ASP A 110 -6.76 -9.74 1.85
N ILE A 111 -8.06 -9.44 1.74
CA ILE A 111 -8.82 -8.85 2.84
C ILE A 111 -8.88 -9.77 4.06
N GLU A 112 -8.88 -11.10 3.87
CA GLU A 112 -8.88 -12.02 4.99
C GLU A 112 -7.56 -11.92 5.78
N GLN A 113 -6.43 -11.84 5.09
CA GLN A 113 -5.13 -11.68 5.73
C GLN A 113 -5.05 -10.32 6.43
N ILE A 114 -5.48 -9.23 5.77
CA ILE A 114 -5.54 -7.89 6.34
C ILE A 114 -6.39 -7.89 7.64
N SER A 115 -7.58 -8.48 7.61
CA SER A 115 -8.48 -8.48 8.77
C SER A 115 -7.98 -9.33 9.94
N ARG A 116 -7.12 -10.32 9.69
CA ARG A 116 -6.49 -11.12 10.76
C ARG A 116 -5.31 -10.43 11.41
N GLN A 117 -4.68 -9.48 10.74
CA GLN A 117 -3.47 -8.80 11.22
C GLN A 117 -3.75 -7.40 11.75
N PHE A 118 -4.87 -6.78 11.35
CA PHE A 118 -5.15 -5.39 11.68
C PHE A 118 -6.55 -5.19 12.26
N ASN A 119 -6.62 -4.31 13.23
CA ASN A 119 -7.87 -3.65 13.59
C ASN A 119 -8.14 -2.52 12.58
N ILE A 120 -9.34 -2.47 11.99
CA ILE A 120 -9.69 -1.54 10.92
C ILE A 120 -10.81 -0.63 11.39
N ILE A 121 -10.59 0.68 11.28
CA ILE A 121 -11.58 1.71 11.54
C ILE A 121 -11.79 2.51 10.26
N MET A 122 -13.02 2.78 9.90
CA MET A 122 -13.37 3.66 8.79
C MET A 122 -13.88 5.00 9.31
N ARG A 123 -13.47 6.08 8.66
CA ARG A 123 -13.98 7.44 8.89
C ARG A 123 -14.33 8.08 7.56
N SER A 124 -15.49 8.72 7.51
CA SER A 124 -15.86 9.60 6.42
C SER A 124 -15.28 10.99 6.73
N ILE A 125 -14.38 11.47 5.88
CA ILE A 125 -13.76 12.79 6.03
C ILE A 125 -14.70 13.88 5.48
N ASN A 126 -15.36 13.55 4.36
CA ASN A 126 -16.38 14.37 3.72
C ASN A 126 -17.30 13.46 2.90
N SER A 127 -18.17 14.04 2.08
CA SER A 127 -19.15 13.27 1.28
C SER A 127 -18.55 12.36 0.21
N VAL A 128 -17.25 12.52 -0.11
CA VAL A 128 -16.58 11.80 -1.22
C VAL A 128 -15.30 11.10 -0.79
N THR A 129 -14.76 11.39 0.42
CA THR A 129 -13.49 10.87 0.90
C THR A 129 -13.70 9.96 2.09
N GLU A 130 -13.26 8.72 1.97
CA GLU A 130 -13.24 7.71 3.02
C GLU A 130 -11.81 7.41 3.44
N GLN A 131 -11.61 7.27 4.73
CA GLN A 131 -10.31 6.99 5.33
C GLN A 131 -10.40 5.71 6.15
N PHE A 132 -9.51 4.77 5.88
CA PHE A 132 -9.35 3.53 6.62
C PHE A 132 -8.07 3.60 7.45
N ILE A 133 -8.20 3.36 8.75
CA ILE A 133 -7.11 3.35 9.71
C ILE A 133 -6.89 1.91 10.14
N LEU A 134 -5.70 1.39 9.86
CA LEU A 134 -5.28 0.03 10.16
C LEU A 134 -4.22 0.08 11.28
N THR A 135 -4.51 -0.60 12.38
CA THR A 135 -3.60 -0.72 13.51
C THR A 135 -3.24 -2.20 13.67
N PRO A 136 -1.95 -2.58 13.69
CA PRO A 136 -1.54 -3.97 13.90
C PRO A 136 -2.14 -4.55 15.18
N LEU A 137 -2.58 -5.81 15.14
CA LEU A 137 -3.07 -6.54 16.32
C LEU A 137 -1.93 -7.04 17.23
N VAL A 138 -0.72 -7.11 16.68
CA VAL A 138 0.51 -7.51 17.38
C VAL A 138 1.51 -6.37 17.28
N GLU A 139 2.17 -6.03 18.38
CA GLU A 139 3.10 -4.88 18.46
C GLU A 139 4.47 -5.12 17.79
N ASP A 140 4.68 -6.30 17.19
CA ASP A 140 5.95 -6.70 16.55
C ASP A 140 6.11 -6.18 15.11
N GLY A 141 5.14 -5.43 14.60
CA GLY A 141 5.14 -4.90 13.23
C GLY A 141 6.14 -3.76 13.02
N LEU A 142 6.46 -3.48 11.75
CA LEU A 142 7.35 -2.37 11.37
C LEU A 142 6.69 -0.99 11.52
N PHE A 143 5.41 -0.91 11.84
CA PHE A 143 4.67 0.34 11.99
C PHE A 143 3.55 0.24 13.04
N GLN A 144 3.24 1.38 13.61
CA GLN A 144 2.16 1.52 14.60
C GLN A 144 0.79 1.71 13.94
N LYS A 145 0.75 2.38 12.80
CA LYS A 145 -0.50 2.76 12.14
C LYS A 145 -0.31 3.00 10.66
N LEU A 146 -1.23 2.46 9.86
CA LEU A 146 -1.36 2.77 8.44
C LEU A 146 -2.73 3.41 8.21
N THR A 147 -2.76 4.53 7.51
CA THR A 147 -3.97 5.21 7.09
C THR A 147 -4.03 5.19 5.56
N ILE A 148 -5.17 4.78 5.00
CA ILE A 148 -5.39 4.75 3.55
C ILE A 148 -6.64 5.58 3.27
N ALA A 149 -6.56 6.52 2.36
CA ALA A 149 -7.69 7.32 1.93
C ALA A 149 -8.06 7.03 0.48
N PHE A 150 -9.34 6.97 0.24
CA PHE A 150 -9.94 6.83 -1.08
C PHE A 150 -10.93 7.97 -1.33
N ASP A 151 -11.03 8.38 -2.57
CA ASP A 151 -12.08 9.26 -3.06
C ASP A 151 -12.85 8.62 -4.23
N THR A 152 -13.60 9.43 -4.99
CA THR A 152 -14.33 8.98 -6.17
C THR A 152 -13.43 8.54 -7.32
N SER A 153 -12.17 8.99 -7.34
CA SER A 153 -11.17 8.65 -8.36
C SER A 153 -10.39 7.38 -8.01
N GLY A 154 -10.48 6.89 -6.78
CA GLY A 154 -9.79 5.71 -6.27
C GLY A 154 -8.86 6.01 -5.10
N LEU A 155 -7.63 5.49 -5.14
CA LEU A 155 -6.64 5.69 -4.09
C LEU A 155 -6.15 7.14 -4.09
N LEU A 156 -6.37 7.84 -2.97
CA LEU A 156 -6.01 9.25 -2.80
C LEU A 156 -4.66 9.42 -2.09
N SER A 157 -4.50 8.77 -0.93
CA SER A 157 -3.29 8.91 -0.12
C SER A 157 -3.06 7.72 0.81
N MET A 158 -1.82 7.63 1.29
CA MET A 158 -1.43 6.75 2.40
C MET A 158 -0.60 7.53 3.40
N SER A 159 -0.73 7.19 4.68
CA SER A 159 0.09 7.72 5.76
C SER A 159 0.49 6.58 6.68
N LEU A 160 1.78 6.44 6.95
CA LEU A 160 2.37 5.44 7.81
C LEU A 160 3.02 6.12 9.01
N LEU A 161 2.67 5.68 10.20
CA LEU A 161 3.38 6.00 11.43
C LEU A 161 4.22 4.78 11.81
N ASP A 162 5.53 4.92 11.82
CA ASP A 162 6.44 3.84 12.19
C ASP A 162 6.69 3.77 13.72
N ASN A 163 7.52 2.80 14.14
CA ASN A 163 7.83 2.59 15.57
C ASN A 163 8.84 3.60 16.13
N PHE A 164 9.37 4.50 15.30
CA PHE A 164 10.23 5.61 15.69
C PHE A 164 9.50 6.95 15.68
N ASP A 165 8.16 6.91 15.61
CA ASP A 165 7.29 8.07 15.51
C ASP A 165 7.53 8.92 14.24
N GLN A 166 8.15 8.33 13.21
CA GLN A 166 8.27 8.97 11.90
C GLN A 166 6.96 8.79 11.12
N ILE A 167 6.57 9.84 10.43
CA ILE A 167 5.39 9.86 9.57
C ILE A 167 5.83 9.90 8.11
N THR A 168 5.44 8.88 7.36
CA THR A 168 5.56 8.86 5.90
C THR A 168 4.20 9.13 5.29
N ASP A 169 4.04 10.28 4.64
CA ASP A 169 2.84 10.65 3.90
C ASP A 169 3.07 10.50 2.40
N ILE A 170 2.16 9.82 1.72
CA ILE A 170 2.18 9.59 0.27
C ILE A 170 0.87 10.11 -0.30
N GLN A 171 0.96 11.02 -1.27
CA GLN A 171 -0.17 11.51 -2.06
C GLN A 171 -0.08 10.95 -3.47
N PHE A 172 -1.21 10.44 -3.98
CA PHE A 172 -1.29 9.89 -5.32
C PHE A 172 -2.00 10.87 -6.26
N SER A 173 -1.51 10.97 -7.47
CA SER A 173 -2.11 11.74 -8.57
C SER A 173 -2.10 10.92 -9.87
N ASP A 174 -2.85 11.37 -10.86
CA ASP A 174 -2.95 10.70 -12.16
C ASP A 174 -3.31 9.21 -12.03
N VAL A 175 -4.19 8.89 -11.09
CA VAL A 175 -4.60 7.53 -10.77
C VAL A 175 -5.42 6.93 -11.91
N VAL A 176 -4.92 5.84 -12.49
CA VAL A 176 -5.64 5.05 -13.49
C VAL A 176 -5.84 3.64 -12.96
N LEU A 177 -7.09 3.22 -12.84
CA LEU A 177 -7.47 1.90 -12.36
C LEU A 177 -7.80 0.96 -13.52
N ASN A 178 -7.47 -0.32 -13.33
CA ASN A 178 -7.91 -1.42 -14.19
C ASN A 178 -7.52 -1.28 -15.67
N SER A 179 -6.42 -0.56 -15.93
CA SER A 179 -5.82 -0.54 -17.27
C SER A 179 -5.08 -1.85 -17.57
N GLU A 180 -4.95 -2.19 -18.84
CA GLU A 180 -4.12 -3.32 -19.27
C GLU A 180 -2.65 -2.96 -19.10
N ILE A 181 -1.91 -3.77 -18.31
CA ILE A 181 -0.49 -3.60 -18.02
C ILE A 181 0.23 -4.87 -18.43
N SER A 182 1.28 -4.72 -19.26
CA SER A 182 2.13 -5.85 -19.66
C SER A 182 2.89 -6.41 -18.45
N ASP A 183 3.05 -7.72 -18.38
CA ASP A 183 3.84 -8.39 -17.35
C ASP A 183 5.33 -8.01 -17.43
N GLN A 184 5.82 -7.63 -18.60
CA GLN A 184 7.19 -7.13 -18.81
C GLN A 184 7.51 -5.89 -17.94
N GLN A 185 6.50 -5.10 -17.54
CA GLN A 185 6.69 -3.96 -16.64
C GLN A 185 7.29 -4.36 -15.28
N PHE A 186 7.11 -5.61 -14.89
CA PHE A 186 7.52 -6.13 -13.58
C PHE A 186 8.74 -7.07 -13.66
N GLU A 187 9.26 -7.28 -14.87
CA GLU A 187 10.49 -8.02 -15.08
C GLU A 187 11.69 -7.10 -14.85
N PHE A 188 12.65 -7.58 -14.06
CA PHE A 188 13.88 -6.85 -13.79
C PHE A 188 15.09 -7.73 -14.08
N SER A 189 16.03 -7.18 -14.80
CA SER A 189 17.32 -7.81 -15.07
C SER A 189 18.44 -6.88 -14.59
N PRO A 190 19.27 -7.32 -13.63
CA PRO A 190 20.37 -6.51 -13.13
C PRO A 190 21.31 -6.07 -14.24
N PRO A 191 21.78 -4.81 -14.24
CA PRO A 191 22.90 -4.39 -15.08
C PRO A 191 24.15 -5.25 -14.82
N ARG A 192 25.05 -5.38 -15.80
CA ARG A 192 26.18 -6.33 -15.74
C ARG A 192 27.23 -5.99 -14.68
N ASP A 193 27.38 -4.70 -14.37
CA ASP A 193 28.48 -4.18 -13.55
C ASP A 193 27.99 -3.66 -12.19
N VAL A 194 26.82 -4.15 -11.72
CA VAL A 194 26.22 -3.75 -10.45
C VAL A 194 26.26 -4.89 -9.45
N ASP A 195 26.66 -4.59 -8.22
CA ASP A 195 26.70 -5.56 -7.13
C ASP A 195 25.32 -6.02 -6.72
N VAL A 196 25.11 -7.35 -6.67
CA VAL A 196 23.85 -7.96 -6.24
C VAL A 196 24.03 -8.64 -4.89
N ILE A 197 23.37 -8.10 -3.87
CA ILE A 197 23.28 -8.72 -2.54
C ILE A 197 22.05 -9.61 -2.53
N VAL A 198 22.23 -10.90 -2.23
CA VAL A 198 21.14 -11.86 -2.10
C VAL A 198 20.84 -12.04 -0.62
N ASN A 199 19.62 -11.69 -0.20
CA ASN A 199 19.13 -11.95 1.14
C ASN A 199 18.31 -13.25 1.11
N ASP A 200 18.97 -14.37 1.41
CA ASP A 200 18.33 -15.66 1.64
C ASP A 200 17.91 -15.72 3.12
N GLU A 201 16.82 -15.06 3.49
CA GLU A 201 16.17 -15.36 4.77
C GLU A 201 15.38 -16.66 4.61
N SER A 202 15.88 -17.69 5.30
CA SER A 202 15.30 -19.03 5.38
C SER A 202 14.16 -19.07 6.39
#